data_d7d50143f3e529fa4954c7fb6b547664
#
_entry.id   d7d50143f3e529fa4954c7fb6b547664
#
_cell.length_a   1.000
_cell.length_b   1.000
_cell.length_c   1.000
_cell.angle_alpha   90.00
_cell.angle_beta   90.00
_cell.angle_gamma   90.00
#
_symmetry.space_group_name_H-M   'P 1'
#
loop_
_entity.id
_entity.type
_entity.pdbx_description
1 polymer ?
#
loop_
_entity_poly.entity_id
_entity_poly.type
_entity_poly.pdbx_seq_one_letter_code
_entity_poly.pdbx_strand_id
1 'polypeptide(L)'
;MDFDLIKPLLKEDAKGKIVLLVMDGLGGLPLTPDGKTELETAKTPNMDKLASQAELGLHHSVPFGITPGSGQAHLGLFGYDPVEYEIGRGVLSALGIDFDLGPNDVAARGNFCTVDENGVITDRRAGRIPTEEGQRLCNLLKEKINLPGVELFLEPEKEYRFVFVLRGEGLDGHVGDTDPQAVGKKAHIAEAQKPEAEKMAELVREFVRQGNEILKNEHPANSFVLRGFAGMPKWPKFNDIWGLNSVAIAMYPMYRGVAKVVGMTVLPPAESMSKEIDMLEKYWNEHDFFFVHIKKTDSYGEDGNFDGKVGIIEEVDALIPRIMALDPDVLIITGDHSTPSKLKAHSWHTIPTMIWSKNARPDGINEFGERACLRGSLGSRFDANDLMPLALSHALRIEKFGA
;
A
#
# COMPACT_ATOMS: atom_id res chain seq x y z
N MET A 1 -3.74 10.89 -14.19
CA MET A 1 -5.04 10.67 -14.94
C MET A 1 -5.96 11.84 -14.66
N ASP A 2 -6.65 12.35 -15.69
CA ASP A 2 -7.65 13.42 -15.54
C ASP A 2 -9.02 12.79 -15.22
N PHE A 3 -9.44 12.89 -13.96
CA PHE A 3 -10.73 12.34 -13.50
C PHE A 3 -11.94 13.06 -14.10
N ASP A 4 -11.80 14.34 -14.43
CA ASP A 4 -12.86 15.13 -15.06
C ASP A 4 -13.13 14.69 -16.49
N LEU A 5 -12.14 14.06 -17.15
CA LEU A 5 -12.30 13.43 -18.46
C LEU A 5 -13.12 12.14 -18.39
N ILE A 6 -12.90 11.33 -17.38
CA ILE A 6 -13.51 9.99 -17.27
C ILE A 6 -14.94 10.05 -16.76
N LYS A 7 -15.21 10.88 -15.76
CA LYS A 7 -16.52 10.96 -15.10
C LYS A 7 -17.72 11.13 -16.03
N PRO A 8 -17.68 12.02 -17.05
CA PRO A 8 -18.78 12.16 -18.02
C PRO A 8 -18.99 10.97 -18.95
N LEU A 9 -18.01 10.07 -19.03
CA LEU A 9 -18.06 8.89 -19.89
C LEU A 9 -18.60 7.65 -19.18
N LEU A 10 -18.79 7.70 -17.87
CA LEU A 10 -19.29 6.56 -17.09
C LEU A 10 -20.71 6.22 -17.47
N LYS A 11 -20.99 4.93 -17.70
CA LYS A 11 -22.33 4.41 -17.94
C LYS A 11 -23.03 4.13 -16.62
N GLU A 12 -24.20 4.72 -16.40
CA GLU A 12 -24.99 4.55 -15.17
C GLU A 12 -25.45 3.10 -14.94
N ASP A 13 -25.83 2.37 -15.99
CA ASP A 13 -26.39 1.02 -15.93
C ASP A 13 -25.38 -0.10 -16.21
N ALA A 14 -24.08 0.20 -16.21
CA ALA A 14 -23.06 -0.80 -16.49
C ALA A 14 -22.93 -1.83 -15.36
N LYS A 15 -22.85 -3.13 -15.72
CA LYS A 15 -22.83 -4.26 -14.77
C LYS A 15 -21.54 -5.09 -14.82
N GLY A 16 -20.61 -4.76 -15.71
CA GLY A 16 -19.37 -5.52 -15.87
C GLY A 16 -18.58 -5.58 -14.56
N LYS A 17 -18.17 -6.79 -14.16
CA LYS A 17 -17.41 -7.02 -12.90
C LYS A 17 -15.92 -7.11 -13.15
N ILE A 18 -15.13 -6.43 -12.32
CA ILE A 18 -13.68 -6.30 -12.45
C ILE A 18 -13.01 -6.89 -11.21
N VAL A 19 -12.06 -7.80 -11.41
CA VAL A 19 -11.16 -8.30 -10.37
C VAL A 19 -9.75 -7.79 -10.65
N LEU A 20 -9.18 -7.08 -9.70
CA LEU A 20 -7.77 -6.67 -9.67
C LEU A 20 -7.05 -7.56 -8.66
N LEU A 21 -6.34 -8.58 -9.15
CA LEU A 21 -5.52 -9.47 -8.34
C LEU A 21 -4.08 -8.95 -8.33
N VAL A 22 -3.64 -8.46 -7.17
CA VAL A 22 -2.30 -7.92 -6.97
C VAL A 22 -1.45 -8.92 -6.19
N MET A 23 -0.41 -9.42 -6.80
CA MET A 23 0.68 -10.12 -6.13
C MET A 23 1.76 -9.11 -5.77
N ASP A 24 1.82 -8.72 -4.50
CA ASP A 24 2.73 -7.71 -3.98
C ASP A 24 4.18 -8.00 -4.36
N GLY A 25 4.87 -7.03 -4.94
CA GLY A 25 6.25 -7.19 -5.35
C GLY A 25 6.48 -8.25 -6.44
N LEU A 26 5.48 -8.53 -7.31
CA LEU A 26 5.51 -9.61 -8.30
C LEU A 26 6.77 -9.60 -9.17
N GLY A 27 7.15 -8.43 -9.69
CA GLY A 27 8.27 -8.35 -10.62
C GLY A 27 9.57 -8.90 -10.03
N GLY A 28 10.30 -9.67 -10.84
CA GLY A 28 11.50 -10.39 -10.45
C GLY A 28 12.72 -10.04 -11.28
N LEU A 29 13.85 -10.64 -10.92
CA LEU A 29 15.10 -10.63 -11.69
C LEU A 29 15.74 -12.02 -11.70
N PRO A 30 16.36 -12.43 -12.81
CA PRO A 30 17.08 -13.69 -12.85
C PRO A 30 18.30 -13.63 -11.92
N LEU A 31 18.54 -14.72 -11.20
CA LEU A 31 19.72 -14.83 -10.32
C LEU A 31 21.02 -14.83 -11.12
N THR A 32 21.00 -15.41 -12.32
CA THR A 32 22.11 -15.44 -13.29
C THR A 32 21.69 -14.73 -14.59
N PRO A 33 22.63 -14.25 -15.42
CA PRO A 33 22.30 -13.51 -16.65
C PRO A 33 21.38 -14.27 -17.61
N ASP A 34 21.56 -15.58 -17.74
CA ASP A 34 20.79 -16.45 -18.64
C ASP A 34 19.61 -17.15 -17.91
N GLY A 35 19.39 -16.81 -16.64
CA GLY A 35 18.35 -17.41 -15.80
C GLY A 35 16.95 -16.89 -16.12
N LYS A 36 15.98 -17.43 -15.38
CA LYS A 36 14.59 -17.00 -15.34
C LYS A 36 14.35 -16.17 -14.09
N THR A 37 13.36 -15.26 -14.14
CA THR A 37 12.81 -14.59 -12.97
C THR A 37 12.03 -15.57 -12.10
N GLU A 38 11.55 -15.14 -10.94
CA GLU A 38 10.70 -15.97 -10.08
C GLU A 38 9.39 -16.33 -10.80
N LEU A 39 8.74 -15.36 -11.45
CA LEU A 39 7.50 -15.60 -12.22
C LEU A 39 7.74 -16.53 -13.42
N GLU A 40 8.80 -16.32 -14.19
CA GLU A 40 9.16 -17.16 -15.32
C GLU A 40 9.59 -18.60 -14.92
N THR A 41 9.98 -18.79 -13.63
CA THR A 41 10.37 -20.10 -13.08
C THR A 41 9.17 -20.87 -12.56
N ALA A 42 8.18 -20.16 -12.03
CA ALA A 42 6.96 -20.73 -11.47
C ALA A 42 6.17 -21.52 -12.54
N LYS A 43 5.54 -22.60 -12.11
CA LYS A 43 4.62 -23.38 -12.94
C LYS A 43 3.23 -22.79 -12.82
N THR A 44 2.83 -22.03 -13.83
CA THR A 44 1.60 -21.23 -13.83
C THR A 44 0.65 -21.61 -14.97
N PRO A 45 0.22 -22.89 -15.10
CA PRO A 45 -0.57 -23.35 -16.24
C PRO A 45 -1.92 -22.64 -16.39
N ASN A 46 -2.52 -22.14 -15.30
CA ASN A 46 -3.78 -21.42 -15.36
C ASN A 46 -3.58 -19.98 -15.83
N MET A 47 -2.56 -19.26 -15.33
CA MET A 47 -2.22 -17.94 -15.82
C MET A 47 -1.72 -18.00 -17.27
N ASP A 48 -0.92 -18.99 -17.65
CA ASP A 48 -0.46 -19.18 -19.02
C ASP A 48 -1.62 -19.44 -20.00
N LYS A 49 -2.62 -20.21 -19.57
CA LYS A 49 -3.85 -20.39 -20.34
C LYS A 49 -4.61 -19.08 -20.51
N LEU A 50 -4.71 -18.26 -19.47
CA LEU A 50 -5.35 -16.94 -19.57
C LEU A 50 -4.53 -15.99 -20.45
N ALA A 51 -3.21 -16.02 -20.38
CA ALA A 51 -2.31 -15.21 -21.21
C ALA A 51 -2.60 -15.39 -22.70
N SER A 52 -2.92 -16.63 -23.14
CA SER A 52 -3.30 -16.89 -24.55
C SER A 52 -4.58 -16.19 -25.01
N GLN A 53 -5.36 -15.65 -24.10
CA GLN A 53 -6.65 -14.98 -24.33
C GLN A 53 -6.66 -13.53 -23.81
N ALA A 54 -5.51 -12.99 -23.44
CA ALA A 54 -5.35 -11.71 -22.75
C ALA A 54 -4.47 -10.74 -23.53
N GLU A 55 -4.43 -9.52 -23.03
CA GLU A 55 -3.49 -8.47 -23.40
C GLU A 55 -2.43 -8.38 -22.31
N LEU A 56 -1.14 -8.41 -22.68
CA LEU A 56 -0.01 -8.42 -21.79
C LEU A 56 0.80 -7.13 -21.91
N GLY A 57 1.53 -6.78 -20.86
CA GLY A 57 2.48 -5.68 -20.86
C GLY A 57 3.24 -5.53 -19.57
N LEU A 58 4.05 -4.50 -19.51
CA LEU A 58 4.82 -4.11 -18.32
C LEU A 58 4.45 -2.70 -17.92
N HIS A 59 3.97 -2.50 -16.70
CA HIS A 59 3.70 -1.17 -16.21
C HIS A 59 4.80 -0.65 -15.27
N HIS A 60 4.75 0.63 -14.99
CA HIS A 60 5.45 1.28 -13.88
C HIS A 60 4.43 2.00 -13.00
N SER A 61 4.57 1.88 -11.69
CA SER A 61 3.64 2.46 -10.72
C SER A 61 4.01 3.86 -10.24
N VAL A 62 5.24 4.31 -10.51
CA VAL A 62 5.78 5.65 -10.26
C VAL A 62 6.68 6.03 -11.44
N PRO A 63 7.11 7.30 -11.60
CA PRO A 63 7.97 7.72 -12.72
C PRO A 63 9.23 6.85 -12.89
N PHE A 64 9.66 6.68 -14.13
CA PHE A 64 10.79 5.82 -14.50
C PHE A 64 12.06 6.04 -13.69
N GLY A 65 12.72 4.93 -13.32
CA GLY A 65 13.98 4.95 -12.58
C GLY A 65 13.82 5.21 -11.09
N ILE A 66 12.59 5.43 -10.62
CA ILE A 66 12.27 5.61 -9.22
C ILE A 66 11.77 4.29 -8.65
N THR A 67 12.28 3.88 -7.50
CA THR A 67 11.81 2.70 -6.79
C THR A 67 10.56 3.06 -5.99
N PRO A 68 9.42 2.42 -6.26
CA PRO A 68 8.18 2.74 -5.56
C PRO A 68 8.14 2.18 -4.14
N GLY A 69 7.47 2.91 -3.25
CA GLY A 69 6.93 2.34 -2.02
C GLY A 69 5.53 1.78 -2.27
N SER A 70 5.12 0.77 -1.51
CA SER A 70 3.86 0.05 -1.75
C SER A 70 2.61 0.96 -1.69
N GLY A 71 2.59 1.98 -0.81
CA GLY A 71 1.46 2.92 -0.74
C GLY A 71 1.22 3.66 -2.05
N GLN A 72 2.27 4.31 -2.57
CA GLN A 72 2.25 5.05 -3.83
C GLN A 72 2.00 4.14 -5.03
N ALA A 73 2.60 2.93 -5.01
CA ALA A 73 2.40 1.96 -6.07
C ALA A 73 0.93 1.55 -6.20
N HIS A 74 0.24 1.30 -5.08
CA HIS A 74 -1.19 0.97 -5.09
C HIS A 74 -2.06 2.15 -5.54
N LEU A 75 -1.68 3.40 -5.18
CA LEU A 75 -2.38 4.57 -5.71
C LEU A 75 -2.32 4.61 -7.24
N GLY A 76 -1.15 4.33 -7.83
CA GLY A 76 -1.02 4.18 -9.29
C GLY A 76 -1.97 3.12 -9.85
N LEU A 77 -2.01 1.90 -9.27
CA LEU A 77 -2.93 0.84 -9.68
C LEU A 77 -4.41 1.25 -9.57
N PHE A 78 -4.75 2.11 -8.61
CA PHE A 78 -6.11 2.63 -8.43
C PHE A 78 -6.40 3.85 -9.31
N GLY A 79 -5.44 4.26 -10.17
CA GLY A 79 -5.56 5.37 -11.11
C GLY A 79 -5.33 6.75 -10.51
N TYR A 80 -4.78 6.84 -9.28
CA TYR A 80 -4.34 8.11 -8.69
C TYR A 80 -2.89 8.37 -9.05
N ASP A 81 -2.57 9.60 -9.46
CA ASP A 81 -1.18 9.99 -9.69
C ASP A 81 -0.38 9.91 -8.37
N PRO A 82 0.59 8.98 -8.24
CA PRO A 82 1.30 8.77 -6.98
C PRO A 82 2.24 9.92 -6.59
N VAL A 83 2.48 10.87 -7.50
CA VAL A 83 3.26 12.10 -7.25
C VAL A 83 2.36 13.20 -6.70
N GLU A 84 1.11 13.26 -7.17
CA GLU A 84 0.11 14.23 -6.70
C GLU A 84 -0.55 13.78 -5.39
N TYR A 85 -0.85 12.48 -5.28
CA TYR A 85 -1.57 11.87 -4.16
C TYR A 85 -0.60 11.16 -3.22
N GLU A 86 -0.05 11.89 -2.25
CA GLU A 86 0.87 11.33 -1.27
C GLU A 86 0.16 10.96 0.04
N ILE A 87 0.31 9.72 0.48
CA ILE A 87 -0.15 9.28 1.80
C ILE A 87 0.97 9.49 2.82
N GLY A 88 0.72 10.33 3.82
CA GLY A 88 1.65 10.51 4.93
C GLY A 88 1.92 9.20 5.69
N ARG A 89 3.14 8.99 6.11
CA ARG A 89 3.57 7.75 6.79
C ARG A 89 2.80 7.49 8.09
N GLY A 90 2.42 8.55 8.80
CA GLY A 90 1.58 8.44 10.01
C GLY A 90 0.21 7.87 9.70
N VAL A 91 -0.44 8.36 8.63
CA VAL A 91 -1.73 7.83 8.16
C VAL A 91 -1.60 6.36 7.79
N LEU A 92 -0.58 5.98 7.00
CA LEU A 92 -0.35 4.57 6.65
C LEU A 92 -0.13 3.68 7.88
N SER A 93 0.64 4.15 8.87
CA SER A 93 0.87 3.39 10.11
C SER A 93 -0.43 3.25 10.92
N ALA A 94 -1.22 4.33 11.07
CA ALA A 94 -2.49 4.28 11.81
C ALA A 94 -3.50 3.33 11.14
N LEU A 95 -3.68 3.46 9.83
CA LEU A 95 -4.54 2.57 9.08
C LEU A 95 -4.00 1.13 9.05
N GLY A 96 -2.68 0.98 9.12
CA GLY A 96 -2.00 -0.31 9.18
C GLY A 96 -2.30 -1.14 10.43
N ILE A 97 -2.73 -0.51 11.52
CA ILE A 97 -3.20 -1.17 12.74
C ILE A 97 -4.73 -1.11 12.90
N ASP A 98 -5.44 -0.82 11.81
CA ASP A 98 -6.91 -0.64 11.79
C ASP A 98 -7.42 0.50 12.70
N PHE A 99 -6.59 1.50 12.99
CA PHE A 99 -7.03 2.68 13.72
C PHE A 99 -8.06 3.46 12.91
N ASP A 100 -9.15 3.86 13.53
CA ASP A 100 -10.23 4.63 12.90
C ASP A 100 -9.88 6.12 12.88
N LEU A 101 -9.14 6.54 11.85
CA LEU A 101 -8.77 7.94 11.65
C LEU A 101 -9.98 8.77 11.22
N GLY A 102 -10.29 9.78 12.02
CA GLY A 102 -11.33 10.77 11.73
C GLY A 102 -10.80 11.99 10.94
N PRO A 103 -11.72 12.87 10.50
CA PRO A 103 -11.36 14.06 9.70
C PRO A 103 -10.56 15.12 10.48
N ASN A 104 -10.57 15.06 11.82
CA ASN A 104 -9.87 15.99 12.71
C ASN A 104 -8.62 15.35 13.35
N ASP A 105 -8.15 14.23 12.81
CA ASP A 105 -6.98 13.51 13.29
C ASP A 105 -5.74 13.89 12.51
N VAL A 106 -4.63 14.07 13.24
CA VAL A 106 -3.29 14.10 12.67
C VAL A 106 -2.50 12.96 13.25
N ALA A 107 -2.03 12.07 12.37
CA ALA A 107 -1.25 10.90 12.73
C ALA A 107 0.23 11.09 12.40
N ALA A 108 1.11 10.46 13.18
CA ALA A 108 2.52 10.32 12.90
C ALA A 108 2.98 8.92 13.32
N ARG A 109 4.03 8.41 12.68
CA ARG A 109 4.70 7.20 13.10
C ARG A 109 5.76 7.54 14.14
N GLY A 110 5.65 6.94 15.32
CA GLY A 110 6.64 7.01 16.39
C GLY A 110 7.60 5.83 16.34
N ASN A 111 8.85 6.11 16.70
CA ASN A 111 9.86 5.08 16.97
C ASN A 111 10.49 5.34 18.34
N PHE A 112 10.39 4.41 19.26
CA PHE A 112 11.22 4.44 20.46
C PHE A 112 12.69 4.33 20.06
N CYS A 113 13.55 5.10 20.71
CA CYS A 113 14.98 5.15 20.44
C CYS A 113 15.77 5.24 21.74
N THR A 114 17.08 4.99 21.66
CA THR A 114 18.01 5.19 22.75
C THR A 114 18.77 6.50 22.54
N VAL A 115 18.80 7.34 23.57
CA VAL A 115 19.65 8.54 23.60
C VAL A 115 20.65 8.47 24.74
N ASP A 116 21.80 9.13 24.56
CA ASP A 116 22.80 9.35 25.61
C ASP A 116 22.42 10.51 26.55
N GLU A 117 23.27 10.82 27.51
CA GLU A 117 23.09 11.90 28.48
C GLU A 117 22.99 13.30 27.84
N ASN A 118 23.49 13.48 26.62
CA ASN A 118 23.44 14.71 25.84
C ASN A 118 22.21 14.78 24.92
N GLY A 119 21.35 13.75 24.92
CA GLY A 119 20.19 13.61 24.02
C GLY A 119 20.55 13.25 22.58
N VAL A 120 21.74 12.70 22.35
CA VAL A 120 22.17 12.21 21.03
C VAL A 120 21.64 10.79 20.84
N ILE A 121 21.01 10.52 19.71
CA ILE A 121 20.47 9.19 19.37
C ILE A 121 21.63 8.22 19.12
N THR A 122 21.73 7.20 19.96
CA THR A 122 22.73 6.12 19.87
C THR A 122 22.17 4.87 19.19
N ASP A 123 20.85 4.62 19.35
CA ASP A 123 20.13 3.56 18.63
C ASP A 123 18.72 4.05 18.26
N ARG A 124 18.41 4.06 16.98
CA ARG A 124 17.11 4.47 16.43
C ARG A 124 16.00 3.43 16.59
N ARG A 125 16.31 2.28 17.13
CA ARG A 125 15.41 1.12 17.25
C ARG A 125 15.25 0.63 18.67
N ALA A 126 15.81 1.35 19.65
CA ALA A 126 15.75 0.99 21.07
C ALA A 126 16.05 -0.49 21.33
N GLY A 127 17.13 -1.05 20.74
CA GLY A 127 17.48 -2.46 20.85
C GLY A 127 16.45 -3.44 20.27
N ARG A 128 15.49 -2.96 19.47
CA ARG A 128 14.33 -3.74 18.97
C ARG A 128 13.55 -4.38 20.14
N ILE A 129 13.13 -3.55 21.09
CA ILE A 129 12.28 -4.00 22.20
C ILE A 129 11.10 -4.85 21.69
N PRO A 130 10.65 -5.86 22.42
CA PRO A 130 9.45 -6.64 22.09
C PRO A 130 8.20 -5.76 21.99
N THR A 131 7.22 -6.17 21.17
CA THR A 131 5.97 -5.41 20.97
C THR A 131 5.22 -5.19 22.27
N GLU A 132 5.25 -6.15 23.21
CA GLU A 132 4.64 -6.06 24.54
C GLU A 132 5.25 -4.92 25.37
N GLU A 133 6.58 -4.73 25.26
CA GLU A 133 7.26 -3.60 25.89
C GLU A 133 6.89 -2.27 25.25
N GLY A 134 6.79 -2.23 23.91
CA GLY A 134 6.24 -1.08 23.19
C GLY A 134 4.83 -0.72 23.67
N GLN A 135 3.96 -1.71 23.86
CA GLN A 135 2.62 -1.53 24.42
C GLN A 135 2.64 -0.93 25.82
N ARG A 136 3.52 -1.47 26.71
CA ARG A 136 3.70 -0.96 28.08
C ARG A 136 4.09 0.52 28.07
N LEU A 137 5.05 0.89 27.22
CA LEU A 137 5.53 2.27 27.11
C LEU A 137 4.45 3.21 26.53
N CYS A 138 3.70 2.77 25.52
CA CYS A 138 2.56 3.53 25.01
C CYS A 138 1.52 3.81 26.10
N ASN A 139 1.19 2.79 26.92
CA ASN A 139 0.26 2.96 28.03
C ASN A 139 0.80 3.91 29.10
N LEU A 140 2.10 3.79 29.45
CA LEU A 140 2.78 4.68 30.40
C LEU A 140 2.71 6.15 29.94
N LEU A 141 2.96 6.40 28.65
CA LEU A 141 2.87 7.74 28.07
C LEU A 141 1.42 8.25 28.05
N LYS A 142 0.45 7.41 27.63
CA LYS A 142 -1.00 7.79 27.63
C LYS A 142 -1.49 8.19 29.01
N GLU A 143 -1.04 7.48 30.05
CA GLU A 143 -1.48 7.74 31.43
C GLU A 143 -0.92 9.07 32.00
N LYS A 144 0.31 9.43 31.63
CA LYS A 144 1.04 10.54 32.26
C LYS A 144 1.10 11.82 31.43
N ILE A 145 0.91 11.75 30.13
CA ILE A 145 0.96 12.93 29.27
C ILE A 145 -0.39 13.65 29.32
N ASN A 146 -0.32 14.96 29.48
CA ASN A 146 -1.48 15.83 29.45
C ASN A 146 -1.33 16.88 28.34
N LEU A 147 -2.19 16.82 27.32
CA LEU A 147 -2.26 17.77 26.22
C LEU A 147 -3.67 18.40 26.20
N PRO A 148 -3.86 19.59 26.79
CA PRO A 148 -5.19 20.21 26.87
C PRO A 148 -5.79 20.52 25.49
N GLY A 149 -7.07 20.23 25.30
CA GLY A 149 -7.85 20.59 24.11
C GLY A 149 -7.72 19.62 22.93
N VAL A 150 -7.06 18.48 23.14
CA VAL A 150 -6.96 17.38 22.16
C VAL A 150 -7.03 16.03 22.86
N GLU A 151 -7.40 15.01 22.11
CA GLU A 151 -7.34 13.61 22.55
C GLU A 151 -6.08 12.95 21.98
N LEU A 152 -5.31 12.29 22.85
CA LEU A 152 -4.06 11.61 22.49
C LEU A 152 -4.29 10.08 22.37
N PHE A 153 -3.90 9.51 21.24
CA PHE A 153 -3.84 8.08 21.03
C PHE A 153 -2.40 7.65 20.75
N LEU A 154 -1.97 6.58 21.40
CA LEU A 154 -0.67 5.94 21.23
C LEU A 154 -0.89 4.44 21.15
N GLU A 155 -0.68 3.85 19.98
CA GLU A 155 -0.92 2.44 19.78
C GLU A 155 0.36 1.76 19.28
N PRO A 156 0.76 0.60 19.80
CA PRO A 156 1.93 -0.12 19.29
C PRO A 156 1.67 -0.62 17.86
N GLU A 157 2.67 -0.52 17.00
CA GLU A 157 2.62 -1.10 15.67
C GLU A 157 3.34 -2.46 15.68
N LYS A 158 4.66 -2.46 15.87
CA LYS A 158 5.50 -3.66 15.99
C LYS A 158 6.84 -3.28 16.60
N GLU A 159 7.33 -4.08 17.56
CA GLU A 159 8.62 -3.85 18.23
C GLU A 159 8.67 -2.42 18.82
N TYR A 160 9.68 -1.64 18.44
CA TYR A 160 9.93 -0.25 18.87
C TYR A 160 9.04 0.81 18.21
N ARG A 161 8.09 0.40 17.35
CA ARG A 161 7.25 1.32 16.57
C ARG A 161 5.90 1.51 17.22
N PHE A 162 5.41 2.73 17.15
CA PHE A 162 4.07 3.06 17.59
C PHE A 162 3.41 4.08 16.66
N VAL A 163 2.11 4.15 16.71
CA VAL A 163 1.27 5.15 16.07
C VAL A 163 0.97 6.23 17.10
N PHE A 164 1.19 7.47 16.72
CA PHE A 164 0.80 8.66 17.46
C PHE A 164 -0.33 9.32 16.69
N VAL A 165 -1.45 9.63 17.37
CA VAL A 165 -2.55 10.39 16.80
C VAL A 165 -2.99 11.46 17.79
N LEU A 166 -3.16 12.69 17.32
CA LEU A 166 -3.89 13.73 18.02
C LEU A 166 -5.21 13.98 17.30
N ARG A 167 -6.30 13.97 18.07
CA ARG A 167 -7.65 14.30 17.61
C ARG A 167 -8.08 15.62 18.21
N GLY A 168 -8.45 16.60 17.37
CA GLY A 168 -8.90 17.90 17.82
C GLY A 168 -9.14 18.88 16.67
N GLU A 169 -9.90 19.92 16.93
CA GLU A 169 -10.17 20.97 15.95
C GLU A 169 -8.93 21.80 15.64
N GLY A 170 -8.76 22.20 14.38
CA GLY A 170 -7.68 23.09 13.93
C GLY A 170 -6.30 22.48 14.00
N LEU A 171 -6.19 21.14 13.92
CA LEU A 171 -4.92 20.43 13.73
C LEU A 171 -4.59 20.34 12.24
N ASP A 172 -3.33 20.57 11.89
CA ASP A 172 -2.81 20.44 10.52
C ASP A 172 -1.52 19.62 10.53
N GLY A 173 -1.41 18.66 9.61
CA GLY A 173 -0.29 17.70 9.54
C GLY A 173 1.00 18.26 8.94
N HIS A 174 1.06 19.50 8.48
CA HIS A 174 2.29 20.09 7.91
C HIS A 174 3.29 20.48 9.02
N VAL A 175 3.74 19.46 9.76
CA VAL A 175 4.74 19.57 10.83
C VAL A 175 6.00 18.80 10.42
N GLY A 176 7.15 19.37 10.65
CA GLY A 176 8.44 18.76 10.38
C GLY A 176 8.70 17.53 11.25
N ASP A 177 9.32 16.51 10.67
CA ASP A 177 9.73 15.29 11.37
C ASP A 177 10.70 15.61 12.51
N THR A 178 10.54 14.95 13.66
CA THR A 178 11.54 14.99 14.73
C THR A 178 12.64 13.95 14.55
N ASP A 179 12.45 12.96 13.67
CA ASP A 179 13.42 11.90 13.36
C ASP A 179 14.50 12.41 12.38
N PRO A 180 15.78 12.57 12.81
CA PRO A 180 16.88 12.94 11.92
C PRO A 180 17.29 11.81 10.97
N GLN A 181 16.67 10.66 11.08
CA GLN A 181 16.91 9.43 10.32
C GLN A 181 18.37 8.94 10.35
N ALA A 182 19.13 9.37 11.36
CA ALA A 182 20.53 9.00 11.57
C ALA A 182 20.87 8.87 13.06
N VAL A 183 21.81 8.01 13.40
CA VAL A 183 22.46 7.98 14.72
C VAL A 183 23.52 9.07 14.82
N GLY A 184 23.93 9.42 16.02
CA GLY A 184 24.92 10.47 16.26
C GLY A 184 24.37 11.90 16.14
N LYS A 185 23.05 12.06 16.03
CA LYS A 185 22.35 13.35 15.95
C LYS A 185 21.31 13.45 17.06
N LYS A 186 20.96 14.69 17.46
CA LYS A 186 19.79 14.96 18.30
C LYS A 186 18.52 14.90 17.46
N ALA A 187 17.40 14.57 18.11
CA ALA A 187 16.10 14.74 17.48
C ALA A 187 15.88 16.21 17.05
N HIS A 188 15.20 16.40 15.92
CA HIS A 188 14.82 17.74 15.48
C HIS A 188 13.67 18.27 16.35
N ILE A 189 13.55 19.60 16.41
CA ILE A 189 12.40 20.25 17.01
C ILE A 189 11.25 20.21 15.99
N ALA A 190 10.04 19.90 16.43
CA ALA A 190 8.87 19.94 15.58
C ALA A 190 8.57 21.42 15.20
N GLU A 191 8.64 21.72 13.91
CA GLU A 191 8.39 23.05 13.36
C GLU A 191 7.20 23.00 12.42
N ALA A 192 6.35 24.03 12.48
CA ALA A 192 5.26 24.21 11.53
C ALA A 192 5.84 24.54 10.15
N GLN A 193 5.42 23.80 9.13
CA GLN A 193 5.79 24.05 7.74
C GLN A 193 4.81 25.02 7.05
N LYS A 194 3.67 25.29 7.70
CA LYS A 194 2.66 26.27 7.31
C LYS A 194 2.08 26.94 8.56
N PRO A 195 1.56 28.17 8.49
CA PRO A 195 0.99 28.86 9.65
C PRO A 195 -0.12 28.08 10.35
N GLU A 196 -0.95 27.35 9.59
CA GLU A 196 -2.06 26.55 10.09
C GLU A 196 -1.61 25.37 10.96
N ALA A 197 -0.36 24.92 10.80
CA ALA A 197 0.22 23.81 11.54
C ALA A 197 0.84 24.22 12.91
N GLU A 198 0.90 25.50 13.26
CA GLU A 198 1.59 25.95 14.48
C GLU A 198 1.00 25.32 15.74
N LYS A 199 -0.33 25.26 15.85
CA LYS A 199 -1.01 24.59 16.97
C LYS A 199 -0.56 23.14 17.13
N MET A 200 -0.47 22.40 16.01
CA MET A 200 -0.01 21.00 16.02
C MET A 200 1.46 20.90 16.40
N ALA A 201 2.31 21.77 15.86
CA ALA A 201 3.74 21.81 16.19
C ALA A 201 3.99 22.10 17.68
N GLU A 202 3.23 23.02 18.29
CA GLU A 202 3.28 23.29 19.74
C GLU A 202 2.90 22.05 20.57
N LEU A 203 1.80 21.38 20.21
CA LEU A 203 1.36 20.17 20.89
C LEU A 203 2.40 19.03 20.76
N VAL A 204 3.03 18.88 19.59
CA VAL A 204 4.10 17.89 19.39
C VAL A 204 5.33 18.22 20.22
N ARG A 205 5.75 19.49 20.29
CA ARG A 205 6.86 19.91 21.16
C ARG A 205 6.58 19.59 22.63
N GLU A 206 5.36 19.84 23.10
CA GLU A 206 4.97 19.54 24.47
C GLU A 206 4.87 18.02 24.71
N PHE A 207 4.32 17.26 23.76
CA PHE A 207 4.32 15.79 23.80
C PHE A 207 5.73 15.22 23.92
N VAL A 208 6.67 15.68 23.08
CA VAL A 208 8.07 15.23 23.10
C VAL A 208 8.75 15.61 24.42
N ARG A 209 8.50 16.82 24.96
CA ARG A 209 9.07 17.26 26.23
C ARG A 209 8.59 16.40 27.40
N GLN A 210 7.27 16.18 27.53
CA GLN A 210 6.70 15.35 28.59
C GLN A 210 7.14 13.88 28.43
N GLY A 211 7.08 13.35 27.21
CA GLY A 211 7.42 11.96 26.93
C GLY A 211 8.88 11.63 27.25
N ASN A 212 9.83 12.50 26.89
CA ASN A 212 11.23 12.31 27.24
C ASN A 212 11.48 12.32 28.75
N GLU A 213 10.78 13.18 29.51
CA GLU A 213 10.89 13.18 30.97
C GLU A 213 10.34 11.89 31.59
N ILE A 214 9.24 11.35 31.04
CA ILE A 214 8.64 10.09 31.49
C ILE A 214 9.54 8.90 31.18
N LEU A 215 10.14 8.87 29.98
CA LEU A 215 10.93 7.73 29.49
C LEU A 215 12.40 7.76 29.93
N LYS A 216 12.91 8.79 30.55
CA LYS A 216 14.35 8.97 30.83
C LYS A 216 15.05 7.78 31.50
N ASN A 217 14.29 6.97 32.24
CA ASN A 217 14.81 5.78 32.95
C ASN A 217 14.38 4.46 32.29
N GLU A 218 13.68 4.49 31.15
CA GLU A 218 13.13 3.32 30.44
C GLU A 218 14.15 2.79 29.39
N HIS A 219 15.36 2.45 29.83
CA HIS A 219 16.39 1.97 28.91
C HIS A 219 16.07 0.55 28.38
N PRO A 220 16.25 0.25 27.06
CA PRO A 220 16.90 1.07 26.03
C PRO A 220 15.96 2.04 25.30
N ALA A 221 14.69 2.14 25.64
CA ALA A 221 13.69 3.00 24.99
C ALA A 221 13.50 4.30 25.79
N ASN A 222 14.59 5.00 26.10
CA ASN A 222 14.58 6.20 26.96
C ASN A 222 14.21 7.49 26.24
N SER A 223 13.83 7.42 24.96
CA SER A 223 13.34 8.51 24.13
C SER A 223 12.56 7.97 22.94
N PHE A 224 12.02 8.86 22.13
CA PHE A 224 11.37 8.53 20.86
C PHE A 224 11.48 9.68 19.84
N VAL A 225 11.21 9.35 18.59
CA VAL A 225 11.12 10.31 17.48
C VAL A 225 9.84 10.06 16.69
N LEU A 226 9.32 11.12 16.05
CA LEU A 226 8.08 11.12 15.26
C LEU A 226 8.36 11.53 13.83
N ARG A 227 7.63 10.93 12.87
CA ARG A 227 7.76 11.28 11.47
C ARG A 227 6.51 11.03 10.65
N GLY A 228 6.41 11.77 9.51
CA GLY A 228 5.34 11.65 8.54
C GLY A 228 4.00 12.11 9.08
N PHE A 229 3.98 13.27 9.72
CA PHE A 229 2.74 13.88 10.20
C PHE A 229 1.79 14.14 9.04
N ALA A 230 0.56 13.64 9.14
CA ALA A 230 -0.49 13.89 8.17
C ALA A 230 -1.88 13.63 8.77
N GLY A 231 -2.88 14.36 8.27
CA GLY A 231 -4.29 14.02 8.45
C GLY A 231 -4.81 13.13 7.34
N MET A 232 -6.05 12.64 7.51
CA MET A 232 -6.72 11.90 6.43
C MET A 232 -6.84 12.78 5.18
N PRO A 233 -6.34 12.33 4.05
CA PRO A 233 -6.43 13.12 2.82
C PRO A 233 -7.88 13.27 2.36
N LYS A 234 -8.20 14.44 1.83
CA LYS A 234 -9.53 14.77 1.27
C LYS A 234 -9.51 14.59 -0.25
N TRP A 235 -9.24 13.38 -0.69
CA TRP A 235 -9.18 13.04 -2.11
C TRP A 235 -10.54 12.63 -2.67
N PRO A 236 -10.77 12.77 -3.99
CA PRO A 236 -11.90 12.16 -4.65
C PRO A 236 -11.91 10.65 -4.34
N LYS A 237 -13.09 10.11 -4.07
CA LYS A 237 -13.21 8.68 -3.69
C LYS A 237 -13.21 7.80 -4.93
N PHE A 238 -12.61 6.62 -4.83
CA PHE A 238 -12.49 5.63 -5.90
C PHE A 238 -13.85 5.32 -6.55
N ASN A 239 -14.87 5.10 -5.72
CA ASN A 239 -16.21 4.79 -6.21
C ASN A 239 -16.81 5.95 -7.04
N ASP A 240 -16.56 7.21 -6.62
CA ASP A 240 -17.07 8.39 -7.30
C ASP A 240 -16.33 8.69 -8.61
N ILE A 241 -15.01 8.36 -8.67
CA ILE A 241 -14.19 8.55 -9.87
C ILE A 241 -14.55 7.54 -10.93
N TRP A 242 -14.66 6.26 -10.55
CA TRP A 242 -14.75 5.15 -11.51
C TRP A 242 -16.16 4.60 -11.68
N GLY A 243 -17.16 5.13 -10.95
CA GLY A 243 -18.53 4.62 -10.99
C GLY A 243 -18.65 3.15 -10.58
N LEU A 244 -17.89 2.76 -9.56
CA LEU A 244 -17.77 1.37 -9.12
C LEU A 244 -18.19 1.23 -7.65
N ASN A 245 -18.83 0.12 -7.31
CA ASN A 245 -19.01 -0.31 -5.93
C ASN A 245 -17.86 -1.25 -5.55
N SER A 246 -16.80 -0.69 -4.95
CA SER A 246 -15.54 -1.38 -4.74
C SER A 246 -15.42 -2.03 -3.35
N VAL A 247 -14.72 -3.17 -3.32
CA VAL A 247 -14.34 -3.88 -2.08
C VAL A 247 -12.88 -4.30 -2.13
N ALA A 248 -12.20 -4.17 -1.00
CA ALA A 248 -10.83 -4.62 -0.80
C ALA A 248 -10.79 -5.87 0.09
N ILE A 249 -10.08 -6.88 -0.40
CA ILE A 249 -9.81 -8.17 0.24
C ILE A 249 -8.30 -8.27 0.38
N ALA A 250 -7.78 -7.99 1.58
CA ALA A 250 -6.36 -7.97 1.86
C ALA A 250 -6.10 -8.40 3.31
N MET A 251 -5.12 -9.28 3.52
CA MET A 251 -4.74 -9.72 4.86
C MET A 251 -3.90 -8.67 5.58
N TYR A 252 -3.02 -7.96 4.85
CA TYR A 252 -2.05 -7.07 5.47
C TYR A 252 -2.64 -5.68 5.72
N PRO A 253 -2.51 -5.15 6.97
CA PRO A 253 -3.18 -3.92 7.39
C PRO A 253 -2.89 -2.70 6.52
N MET A 254 -1.65 -2.51 6.05
CA MET A 254 -1.28 -1.35 5.24
C MET A 254 -2.11 -1.23 3.95
N TYR A 255 -2.35 -2.34 3.23
CA TYR A 255 -3.12 -2.32 1.97
C TYR A 255 -4.61 -2.11 2.22
N ARG A 256 -5.11 -2.64 3.34
CA ARG A 256 -6.45 -2.31 3.85
C ARG A 256 -6.57 -0.82 4.14
N GLY A 257 -5.51 -0.24 4.71
CA GLY A 257 -5.40 1.19 4.97
C GLY A 257 -5.44 2.02 3.69
N VAL A 258 -4.63 1.69 2.68
CA VAL A 258 -4.64 2.38 1.38
C VAL A 258 -6.02 2.32 0.73
N ALA A 259 -6.68 1.15 0.74
CA ALA A 259 -8.03 1.00 0.23
C ALA A 259 -9.06 1.87 0.98
N LYS A 260 -8.96 1.98 2.34
CA LYS A 260 -9.79 2.90 3.14
C LYS A 260 -9.58 4.37 2.75
N VAL A 261 -8.33 4.80 2.53
CA VAL A 261 -8.02 6.19 2.14
C VAL A 261 -8.76 6.58 0.88
N VAL A 262 -8.76 5.71 -0.14
CA VAL A 262 -9.47 5.96 -1.40
C VAL A 262 -10.98 5.68 -1.33
N GLY A 263 -11.49 5.23 -0.19
CA GLY A 263 -12.94 5.05 0.06
C GLY A 263 -13.53 3.73 -0.40
N MET A 264 -12.72 2.69 -0.58
CA MET A 264 -13.23 1.33 -0.80
C MET A 264 -13.84 0.74 0.48
N THR A 265 -14.82 -0.14 0.33
CA THR A 265 -15.24 -1.03 1.42
C THR A 265 -14.10 -2.00 1.73
N VAL A 266 -13.73 -2.15 3.01
CA VAL A 266 -12.62 -3.03 3.39
C VAL A 266 -13.15 -4.17 4.26
N LEU A 267 -12.96 -5.41 3.81
CA LEU A 267 -13.37 -6.59 4.57
C LEU A 267 -12.38 -6.90 5.71
N PRO A 268 -12.82 -7.62 6.75
CA PRO A 268 -11.90 -8.14 7.78
C PRO A 268 -10.76 -8.95 7.14
N PRO A 269 -9.57 -9.03 7.77
CA PRO A 269 -8.46 -9.80 7.21
C PRO A 269 -8.80 -11.30 7.16
N ALA A 270 -8.44 -11.95 6.06
CA ALA A 270 -8.53 -13.41 5.93
C ALA A 270 -7.34 -14.10 6.62
N GLU A 271 -7.49 -15.39 6.91
CA GLU A 271 -6.43 -16.20 7.54
C GLU A 271 -5.43 -16.80 6.52
N SER A 272 -5.82 -16.85 5.24
CA SER A 272 -5.02 -17.41 4.15
C SER A 272 -5.48 -16.90 2.79
N MET A 273 -4.65 -17.07 1.73
CA MET A 273 -5.00 -16.73 0.36
C MET A 273 -6.28 -17.45 -0.12
N SER A 274 -6.45 -18.73 0.22
CA SER A 274 -7.69 -19.45 -0.11
C SER A 274 -8.91 -18.82 0.56
N LYS A 275 -8.76 -18.28 1.77
CA LYS A 275 -9.85 -17.57 2.48
C LYS A 275 -10.11 -16.18 1.88
N GLU A 276 -9.13 -15.52 1.28
CA GLU A 276 -9.39 -14.32 0.49
C GLU A 276 -10.28 -14.63 -0.72
N ILE A 277 -10.07 -15.77 -1.38
CA ILE A 277 -10.95 -16.21 -2.48
C ILE A 277 -12.34 -16.64 -1.96
N ASP A 278 -12.46 -17.30 -0.80
CA ASP A 278 -13.77 -17.56 -0.16
C ASP A 278 -14.54 -16.24 0.06
N MET A 279 -13.85 -15.16 0.45
CA MET A 279 -14.45 -13.84 0.60
C MET A 279 -14.87 -13.24 -0.74
N LEU A 280 -14.03 -13.34 -1.77
CA LEU A 280 -14.38 -12.92 -3.12
C LEU A 280 -15.67 -13.60 -3.60
N GLU A 281 -15.76 -14.94 -3.44
CA GLU A 281 -16.96 -15.73 -3.79
C GLU A 281 -18.19 -15.27 -2.99
N LYS A 282 -18.04 -15.08 -1.69
CA LYS A 282 -19.12 -14.67 -0.79
C LYS A 282 -19.73 -13.32 -1.14
N TYR A 283 -18.87 -12.32 -1.42
CA TYR A 283 -19.27 -10.94 -1.67
C TYR A 283 -19.46 -10.63 -3.16
N TRP A 284 -19.37 -11.63 -4.04
CA TRP A 284 -19.41 -11.46 -5.49
C TRP A 284 -20.62 -10.68 -5.98
N ASN A 285 -21.80 -10.92 -5.40
CA ASN A 285 -23.03 -10.28 -5.84
C ASN A 285 -23.29 -8.89 -5.22
N GLU A 286 -22.47 -8.48 -4.25
CA GLU A 286 -22.65 -7.22 -3.53
C GLU A 286 -21.81 -6.07 -4.13
N HIS A 287 -20.75 -6.41 -4.87
CA HIS A 287 -19.80 -5.45 -5.44
C HIS A 287 -19.58 -5.71 -6.94
N ASP A 288 -18.93 -4.74 -7.60
CA ASP A 288 -18.57 -4.83 -9.02
C ASP A 288 -17.08 -4.57 -9.29
N PHE A 289 -16.33 -4.14 -8.28
CA PHE A 289 -14.87 -4.09 -8.30
C PHE A 289 -14.29 -4.76 -7.05
N PHE A 290 -13.34 -5.67 -7.28
CA PHE A 290 -12.71 -6.45 -6.24
C PHE A 290 -11.19 -6.27 -6.30
N PHE A 291 -10.63 -5.60 -5.30
CA PHE A 291 -9.18 -5.56 -5.08
C PHE A 291 -8.79 -6.73 -4.18
N VAL A 292 -8.08 -7.72 -4.73
CA VAL A 292 -7.57 -8.90 -4.01
C VAL A 292 -6.05 -8.80 -3.93
N HIS A 293 -5.50 -8.86 -2.72
CA HIS A 293 -4.09 -8.55 -2.48
C HIS A 293 -3.33 -9.66 -1.77
N ILE A 294 -2.31 -10.21 -2.42
CA ILE A 294 -1.44 -11.28 -1.93
C ILE A 294 -0.08 -10.72 -1.51
N LYS A 295 0.21 -10.71 -0.20
CA LYS A 295 1.43 -10.10 0.36
C LYS A 295 2.70 -10.94 0.25
N LYS A 296 2.61 -12.26 0.30
CA LYS A 296 3.76 -13.14 0.54
C LYS A 296 4.83 -13.13 -0.56
N THR A 297 4.49 -12.78 -1.81
CA THR A 297 5.44 -12.66 -2.91
C THR A 297 6.50 -11.60 -2.64
N ASP A 298 6.10 -10.44 -2.09
CA ASP A 298 7.03 -9.40 -1.67
C ASP A 298 7.88 -9.84 -0.47
N SER A 299 7.27 -10.43 0.53
CA SER A 299 7.98 -10.86 1.74
C SER A 299 9.14 -11.80 1.41
N TYR A 300 8.92 -12.81 0.57
CA TYR A 300 9.98 -13.71 0.12
C TYR A 300 11.00 -13.02 -0.79
N GLY A 301 10.58 -12.03 -1.59
CA GLY A 301 11.50 -11.19 -2.36
C GLY A 301 12.45 -10.41 -1.45
N GLU A 302 11.94 -9.74 -0.41
CA GLU A 302 12.74 -9.01 0.59
C GLU A 302 13.67 -9.92 1.39
N ASP A 303 13.23 -11.15 1.71
CA ASP A 303 14.05 -12.16 2.38
C ASP A 303 15.15 -12.75 1.46
N GLY A 304 15.06 -12.53 0.15
CA GLY A 304 15.94 -13.13 -0.86
C GLY A 304 15.65 -14.62 -1.08
N ASN A 305 14.44 -15.05 -0.75
CA ASN A 305 13.99 -16.43 -0.90
C ASN A 305 13.31 -16.63 -2.27
N PHE A 306 14.12 -16.91 -3.29
CA PHE A 306 13.67 -17.14 -4.67
C PHE A 306 12.63 -18.27 -4.76
N ASP A 307 12.95 -19.44 -4.21
CA ASP A 307 12.06 -20.61 -4.29
C ASP A 307 10.75 -20.41 -3.51
N GLY A 308 10.81 -19.69 -2.38
CA GLY A 308 9.62 -19.31 -1.61
C GLY A 308 8.70 -18.40 -2.42
N LYS A 309 9.25 -17.41 -3.15
CA LYS A 309 8.47 -16.53 -4.02
C LYS A 309 7.85 -17.31 -5.18
N VAL A 310 8.61 -18.20 -5.83
CA VAL A 310 8.10 -19.13 -6.85
C VAL A 310 6.92 -19.94 -6.32
N GLY A 311 7.05 -20.53 -5.13
CA GLY A 311 5.99 -21.35 -4.53
C GLY A 311 4.69 -20.56 -4.28
N ILE A 312 4.77 -19.30 -3.83
CA ILE A 312 3.57 -18.47 -3.66
C ILE A 312 2.90 -18.14 -4.99
N ILE A 313 3.69 -17.87 -6.04
CA ILE A 313 3.13 -17.63 -7.38
C ILE A 313 2.38 -18.87 -7.88
N GLU A 314 2.91 -20.06 -7.66
CA GLU A 314 2.27 -21.34 -7.99
C GLU A 314 0.98 -21.57 -7.17
N GLU A 315 0.98 -21.20 -5.86
CA GLU A 315 -0.21 -21.26 -5.02
C GLU A 315 -1.31 -20.30 -5.53
N VAL A 316 -0.95 -19.10 -5.97
CA VAL A 316 -1.90 -18.15 -6.58
C VAL A 316 -2.45 -18.70 -7.90
N ASP A 317 -1.59 -19.29 -8.75
CA ASP A 317 -2.03 -19.91 -10.00
C ASP A 317 -3.11 -20.97 -9.76
N ALA A 318 -2.96 -21.78 -8.73
CA ALA A 318 -3.93 -22.82 -8.37
C ALA A 318 -5.30 -22.24 -7.95
N LEU A 319 -5.39 -20.97 -7.54
CA LEU A 319 -6.63 -20.29 -7.18
C LEU A 319 -7.34 -19.62 -8.37
N ILE A 320 -6.64 -19.40 -9.49
CA ILE A 320 -7.20 -18.75 -10.69
C ILE A 320 -8.49 -19.44 -11.19
N PRO A 321 -8.60 -20.78 -11.26
CA PRO A 321 -9.85 -21.41 -11.69
C PRO A 321 -11.08 -21.06 -10.85
N ARG A 322 -10.89 -20.81 -9.53
CA ARG A 322 -12.00 -20.39 -8.65
C ARG A 322 -12.45 -18.96 -8.98
N ILE A 323 -11.50 -18.05 -9.24
CA ILE A 323 -11.83 -16.68 -9.66
C ILE A 323 -12.58 -16.71 -11.00
N MET A 324 -12.09 -17.48 -11.96
CA MET A 324 -12.72 -17.60 -13.28
C MET A 324 -14.10 -18.26 -13.24
N ALA A 325 -14.38 -19.14 -12.27
CA ALA A 325 -15.70 -19.75 -12.07
C ALA A 325 -16.77 -18.72 -11.66
N LEU A 326 -16.38 -17.54 -11.18
CA LEU A 326 -17.30 -16.42 -10.87
C LEU A 326 -17.71 -15.65 -12.13
N ASP A 327 -17.15 -15.98 -13.29
CA ASP A 327 -17.40 -15.35 -14.59
C ASP A 327 -17.16 -13.82 -14.61
N PRO A 328 -15.98 -13.33 -14.18
CA PRO A 328 -15.65 -11.90 -14.24
C PRO A 328 -15.71 -11.40 -15.70
N ASP A 329 -16.04 -10.10 -15.89
CA ASP A 329 -15.90 -9.48 -17.20
C ASP A 329 -14.45 -9.09 -17.47
N VAL A 330 -13.71 -8.74 -16.41
CA VAL A 330 -12.28 -8.41 -16.45
C VAL A 330 -11.56 -9.03 -15.26
N LEU A 331 -10.45 -9.69 -15.52
CA LEU A 331 -9.46 -10.09 -14.52
C LEU A 331 -8.11 -9.47 -14.86
N ILE A 332 -7.62 -8.61 -13.97
CA ILE A 332 -6.26 -8.06 -14.06
C ILE A 332 -5.39 -8.82 -13.06
N ILE A 333 -4.26 -9.35 -13.54
CA ILE A 333 -3.23 -9.98 -12.69
C ILE A 333 -1.95 -9.17 -12.84
N THR A 334 -1.46 -8.62 -11.73
CA THR A 334 -0.26 -7.78 -11.72
C THR A 334 0.38 -7.74 -10.32
N GLY A 335 1.43 -6.94 -10.15
CA GLY A 335 1.99 -6.50 -8.88
C GLY A 335 1.91 -4.99 -8.76
N ASP A 336 2.26 -4.46 -7.61
CA ASP A 336 2.36 -3.02 -7.36
C ASP A 336 3.78 -2.50 -7.64
N HIS A 337 4.79 -3.31 -7.38
CA HIS A 337 6.20 -3.05 -7.67
C HIS A 337 6.96 -4.35 -7.96
N SER A 338 8.23 -4.22 -8.29
CA SER A 338 9.15 -5.35 -8.37
C SER A 338 9.93 -5.49 -7.07
N THR A 339 9.98 -6.71 -6.51
CA THR A 339 10.81 -7.08 -5.35
C THR A 339 11.63 -8.32 -5.68
N PRO A 340 12.67 -8.18 -6.50
CA PRO A 340 13.50 -9.30 -6.86
C PRO A 340 14.23 -9.89 -5.65
N SER A 341 14.16 -11.19 -5.45
CA SER A 341 14.90 -11.90 -4.39
C SER A 341 16.41 -11.71 -4.51
N LYS A 342 16.91 -11.47 -5.71
CA LYS A 342 18.30 -11.10 -5.98
C LYS A 342 18.74 -9.82 -5.28
N LEU A 343 17.85 -8.81 -5.21
CA LEU A 343 18.15 -7.50 -4.61
C LEU A 343 17.73 -7.40 -3.14
N LYS A 344 16.83 -8.28 -2.68
CA LYS A 344 16.25 -8.27 -1.32
C LYS A 344 15.62 -6.92 -0.95
N ALA A 345 15.05 -6.26 -1.92
CA ALA A 345 14.45 -4.94 -1.80
C ALA A 345 13.57 -4.63 -3.02
N HIS A 346 12.71 -3.63 -2.86
CA HIS A 346 12.00 -3.06 -4.00
C HIS A 346 12.97 -2.53 -5.05
N SER A 347 12.52 -2.51 -6.30
CA SER A 347 13.33 -1.99 -7.40
C SER A 347 12.47 -1.24 -8.43
N TRP A 348 13.14 -0.46 -9.28
CA TRP A 348 12.55 0.37 -10.33
C TRP A 348 12.15 -0.40 -11.60
N HIS A 349 12.27 -1.72 -11.59
CA HIS A 349 11.92 -2.53 -12.76
C HIS A 349 10.42 -2.54 -12.98
N THR A 350 10.03 -2.59 -14.25
CA THR A 350 8.62 -2.66 -14.65
C THR A 350 7.98 -3.98 -14.25
N ILE A 351 6.68 -3.95 -14.03
CA ILE A 351 5.90 -5.01 -13.40
C ILE A 351 5.05 -5.75 -14.44
N PRO A 352 5.11 -7.10 -14.50
CA PRO A 352 4.26 -7.90 -15.37
C PRO A 352 2.78 -7.64 -15.11
N THR A 353 2.04 -7.46 -16.20
CA THR A 353 0.59 -7.20 -16.18
C THR A 353 -0.11 -8.00 -17.25
N MET A 354 -1.21 -8.62 -16.87
CA MET A 354 -2.15 -9.30 -17.75
C MET A 354 -3.55 -8.73 -17.55
N ILE A 355 -4.21 -8.34 -18.65
CA ILE A 355 -5.63 -7.98 -18.67
C ILE A 355 -6.36 -9.04 -19.47
N TRP A 356 -7.02 -9.97 -18.78
CA TRP A 356 -7.96 -10.89 -19.38
C TRP A 356 -9.36 -10.27 -19.35
N SER A 357 -10.08 -10.33 -20.44
CA SER A 357 -11.49 -9.95 -20.48
C SER A 357 -12.24 -10.67 -21.59
N LYS A 358 -13.57 -10.66 -21.52
CA LYS A 358 -14.45 -11.13 -22.60
C LYS A 358 -14.29 -10.32 -23.89
N ASN A 359 -13.70 -9.12 -23.81
CA ASN A 359 -13.52 -8.17 -24.90
C ASN A 359 -12.04 -7.92 -25.24
N ALA A 360 -11.11 -8.69 -24.69
CA ALA A 360 -9.69 -8.54 -24.97
C ALA A 360 -9.36 -8.88 -26.44
N ARG A 361 -8.33 -8.22 -26.96
CA ARG A 361 -7.68 -8.60 -28.23
C ARG A 361 -6.42 -9.40 -27.89
N PRO A 362 -6.49 -10.76 -27.96
CA PRO A 362 -5.38 -11.58 -27.51
C PRO A 362 -4.08 -11.30 -28.25
N ASP A 363 -2.97 -11.23 -27.54
CA ASP A 363 -1.62 -10.99 -28.09
C ASP A 363 -1.02 -12.21 -28.77
N GLY A 364 -1.62 -13.39 -28.61
CA GLY A 364 -1.08 -14.65 -29.10
C GLY A 364 0.12 -15.16 -28.29
N ILE A 365 0.29 -14.69 -27.07
CA ILE A 365 1.35 -15.08 -26.13
C ILE A 365 0.78 -16.14 -25.18
N ASN A 366 1.51 -17.26 -24.99
CA ASN A 366 1.01 -18.43 -24.28
C ASN A 366 1.69 -18.63 -22.90
N GLU A 367 2.31 -17.60 -22.36
CA GLU A 367 2.98 -17.63 -21.07
C GLU A 367 2.85 -16.27 -20.39
N PHE A 368 2.79 -16.24 -19.05
CA PHE A 368 2.80 -15.02 -18.26
C PHE A 368 4.14 -14.87 -17.55
N GLY A 369 4.90 -13.85 -17.91
CA GLY A 369 6.22 -13.56 -17.35
C GLY A 369 6.80 -12.28 -17.91
N GLU A 370 7.91 -11.80 -17.35
CA GLU A 370 8.51 -10.51 -17.72
C GLU A 370 8.88 -10.44 -19.20
N ARG A 371 9.52 -11.51 -19.73
CA ARG A 371 9.92 -11.55 -21.15
C ARG A 371 8.74 -11.70 -22.10
N ALA A 372 7.70 -12.36 -21.67
CA ALA A 372 6.45 -12.48 -22.42
C ALA A 372 5.75 -11.11 -22.50
N CYS A 373 5.61 -10.44 -21.36
CA CYS A 373 4.99 -9.11 -21.26
C CYS A 373 5.72 -8.02 -22.06
N LEU A 374 7.04 -8.17 -22.31
CA LEU A 374 7.78 -7.26 -23.20
C LEU A 374 7.24 -7.22 -24.65
N ARG A 375 6.52 -8.26 -25.07
CA ARG A 375 5.99 -8.43 -26.43
C ARG A 375 4.50 -8.15 -26.53
N GLY A 376 3.84 -7.87 -25.41
CA GLY A 376 2.40 -7.70 -25.34
C GLY A 376 1.91 -6.35 -25.84
N SER A 377 0.62 -6.27 -26.17
CA SER A 377 -0.05 -5.11 -26.78
C SER A 377 -0.21 -3.92 -25.83
N LEU A 378 -0.22 -4.15 -24.51
CA LEU A 378 -0.24 -3.06 -23.53
C LEU A 378 1.09 -2.28 -23.50
N GLY A 379 2.13 -2.82 -24.13
CA GLY A 379 3.43 -2.19 -24.21
C GLY A 379 4.36 -2.58 -23.05
N SER A 380 5.64 -2.27 -23.23
CA SER A 380 6.69 -2.64 -22.30
C SER A 380 6.90 -1.62 -21.16
N ARG A 381 6.16 -0.51 -21.15
CA ARG A 381 6.33 0.62 -20.21
C ARG A 381 5.11 1.52 -20.18
N PHE A 382 3.95 0.99 -19.85
CA PHE A 382 2.76 1.83 -19.68
C PHE A 382 2.64 2.30 -18.23
N ASP A 383 1.87 3.35 -18.00
CA ASP A 383 1.64 3.90 -16.67
C ASP A 383 0.57 3.09 -15.93
N ALA A 384 0.79 2.74 -14.66
CA ALA A 384 -0.21 2.06 -13.84
C ALA A 384 -1.53 2.83 -13.76
N ASN A 385 -1.50 4.15 -13.86
CA ASN A 385 -2.71 4.99 -13.88
C ASN A 385 -3.64 4.67 -15.07
N ASP A 386 -3.15 4.02 -16.11
CA ASP A 386 -3.95 3.62 -17.27
C ASP A 386 -4.74 2.32 -17.04
N LEU A 387 -4.44 1.58 -15.96
CA LEU A 387 -5.11 0.31 -15.66
C LEU A 387 -6.61 0.48 -15.43
N MET A 388 -7.01 1.49 -14.65
CA MET A 388 -8.44 1.69 -14.35
C MET A 388 -9.27 2.07 -15.58
N PRO A 389 -8.87 3.04 -16.42
CA PRO A 389 -9.57 3.30 -17.69
C PRO A 389 -9.63 2.08 -18.62
N LEU A 390 -8.54 1.31 -18.73
CA LEU A 390 -8.51 0.06 -19.49
C LEU A 390 -9.50 -0.96 -18.93
N ALA A 391 -9.50 -1.17 -17.61
CA ALA A 391 -10.44 -2.07 -16.94
C ALA A 391 -11.90 -1.70 -17.21
N LEU A 392 -12.24 -0.41 -17.10
CA LEU A 392 -13.59 0.09 -17.40
C LEU A 392 -13.97 -0.12 -18.86
N SER A 393 -13.04 0.11 -19.81
CA SER A 393 -13.26 -0.12 -21.24
C SER A 393 -13.53 -1.59 -21.51
N HIS A 394 -12.70 -2.48 -20.99
CA HIS A 394 -12.87 -3.94 -21.12
C HIS A 394 -14.15 -4.46 -20.48
N ALA A 395 -14.60 -3.83 -19.39
CA ALA A 395 -15.88 -4.12 -18.73
C ALA A 395 -17.09 -3.44 -19.39
N LEU A 396 -16.89 -2.69 -20.49
CA LEU A 396 -17.92 -1.93 -21.21
C LEU A 396 -18.65 -0.90 -20.33
N ARG A 397 -17.93 -0.31 -19.35
CA ARG A 397 -18.46 0.65 -18.36
C ARG A 397 -18.30 2.11 -18.74
N ILE A 398 -17.62 2.42 -19.84
CA ILE A 398 -17.46 3.79 -20.35
C ILE A 398 -17.97 3.94 -21.78
N GLU A 399 -18.42 5.16 -22.10
CA GLU A 399 -18.84 5.59 -23.41
C GLU A 399 -17.64 6.07 -24.25
N LYS A 400 -17.87 6.25 -25.56
CA LYS A 400 -16.89 6.87 -26.45
C LYS A 400 -16.65 8.34 -26.05
N PHE A 401 -15.42 8.78 -26.16
CA PHE A 401 -15.06 10.20 -26.06
C PHE A 401 -15.29 10.91 -27.41
N GLY A 402 -16.00 12.01 -27.34
CA GLY A 402 -16.38 12.77 -28.54
C GLY A 402 -17.63 12.23 -29.27
N ALA A 403 -18.17 13.05 -30.18
CA ALA A 403 -19.41 12.76 -30.91
C ALA A 403 -19.26 11.65 -31.97
#